data_7e4e568d1f8c1bc4fe8555a68efe86a2
#
_entry.id   7e4e568d1f8c1bc4fe8555a68efe86a2
#
_cell.length_a   1.000
_cell.length_b   1.000
_cell.length_c   1.000
_cell.angle_alpha   90.00
_cell.angle_beta   90.00
_cell.angle_gamma   90.00
#
_symmetry.space_group_name_H-M   'P 1'
#
loop_
_entity.id
_entity.type
_entity.pdbx_description
1 polymer ?
#
loop_
_entity_poly.entity_id
_entity_poly.type
_entity_poly.pdbx_seq_one_letter_code
_entity_poly.pdbx_strand_id
1 'polypeptide(L)'
;MRPVNLYLLTRNQNRNTYTPFENILSARHERVPVKEHEFQSLRHLVDILWQQGVTIPEMDGFFYSYTIRQIGKEFDLLKVCVNCKVLNIELKSLAVSEEKIERQLQKNRYYLGTLAPQLELYTYVEETGKLYTLKEESLCETSFAELTVAMKSFQIYEDGNLDQLLQAKNYLISPLNMPEEFLENRYFLTQQQEMIKKTICDEISRNPLQNPQKADANRAQFWGITGIAGTGKTLLIYDLAKEMAQTGRVCLIHCGMLSEGHKLLDSMMQNVDIISVSD
;
A
#
# COMPACT_ATOMS: atom_id res chain seq x y z
N MET A 1 18.16 6.03 1.25
CA MET A 1 17.95 6.22 -0.21
C MET A 1 18.03 7.70 -0.52
N ARG A 2 18.52 8.09 -1.70
CA ARG A 2 18.62 9.51 -2.14
C ARG A 2 17.59 9.79 -3.24
N PRO A 3 17.09 11.03 -3.34
CA PRO A 3 16.25 11.43 -4.45
C PRO A 3 17.06 11.48 -5.75
N VAL A 4 16.36 11.27 -6.86
CA VAL A 4 16.93 11.26 -8.22
C VAL A 4 16.19 12.25 -9.11
N ASN A 5 16.83 12.64 -10.20
CA ASN A 5 16.21 13.39 -11.27
C ASN A 5 15.61 12.41 -12.30
N LEU A 6 14.30 12.47 -12.53
CA LEU A 6 13.60 11.53 -13.42
C LEU A 6 14.07 11.65 -14.87
N TYR A 7 14.37 12.87 -15.35
CA TYR A 7 14.89 13.08 -16.70
C TYR A 7 16.24 12.40 -16.88
N LEU A 8 17.17 12.59 -15.93
CA LEU A 8 18.49 11.95 -16.00
C LEU A 8 18.39 10.44 -15.88
N LEU A 9 17.52 9.95 -14.99
CA LEU A 9 17.33 8.51 -14.79
C LEU A 9 16.87 7.82 -16.08
N THR A 10 15.97 8.43 -16.86
CA THR A 10 15.37 7.85 -18.06
C THR A 10 16.20 8.01 -19.33
N ARG A 11 17.27 8.81 -19.33
CA ARG A 11 18.12 9.01 -20.54
C ARG A 11 19.06 7.86 -20.81
N ASN A 12 19.34 7.00 -19.83
CA ASN A 12 20.16 5.81 -20.08
C ASN A 12 19.35 4.75 -20.83
N GLN A 13 19.75 4.45 -22.06
CA GLN A 13 19.04 3.52 -22.95
C GLN A 13 19.57 2.08 -22.91
N ASN A 14 20.72 1.86 -22.24
CA ASN A 14 21.35 0.55 -22.20
C ASN A 14 20.71 -0.31 -21.08
N ARG A 15 19.96 -1.35 -21.47
CA ARG A 15 19.29 -2.28 -20.55
C ARG A 15 20.21 -2.90 -19.49
N ASN A 16 21.47 -3.14 -19.84
CA ASN A 16 22.43 -3.77 -18.93
C ASN A 16 22.97 -2.80 -17.89
N THR A 17 22.82 -1.50 -18.10
CA THR A 17 23.45 -0.47 -17.26
C THR A 17 22.45 0.38 -16.48
N TYR A 18 21.16 0.40 -16.84
CA TYR A 18 20.24 1.28 -16.10
C TYR A 18 19.95 0.81 -14.68
N THR A 19 19.87 -0.50 -14.39
CA THR A 19 19.74 -0.99 -13.01
C THR A 19 20.96 -0.60 -12.15
N PRO A 20 22.21 -0.86 -12.55
CA PRO A 20 23.36 -0.33 -11.83
C PRO A 20 23.37 1.19 -11.71
N PHE A 21 22.98 1.90 -12.76
CA PHE A 21 22.93 3.36 -12.79
C PHE A 21 21.88 3.91 -11.79
N GLU A 22 20.66 3.34 -11.79
CA GLU A 22 19.63 3.68 -10.83
C GLU A 22 20.08 3.43 -9.39
N ASN A 23 20.63 2.25 -9.10
CA ASN A 23 21.10 1.90 -7.75
C ASN A 23 22.20 2.85 -7.25
N ILE A 24 23.08 3.34 -8.14
CA ILE A 24 24.12 4.32 -7.80
C ILE A 24 23.49 5.68 -7.52
N LEU A 25 22.60 6.15 -8.39
CA LEU A 25 21.95 7.47 -8.25
C LEU A 25 21.11 7.54 -6.99
N SER A 26 20.29 6.54 -6.74
CA SER A 26 19.39 6.47 -5.57
C SER A 26 20.12 6.07 -4.28
N ALA A 27 21.39 5.70 -4.35
CA ALA A 27 22.19 5.20 -3.22
C ALA A 27 21.45 4.08 -2.45
N ARG A 28 20.91 3.09 -3.18
CA ARG A 28 20.24 1.94 -2.55
C ARG A 28 21.24 1.07 -1.80
N HIS A 29 20.86 0.63 -0.61
CA HIS A 29 21.67 -0.34 0.16
C HIS A 29 21.57 -1.76 -0.41
N GLU A 30 20.45 -2.10 -1.02
CA GLU A 30 20.21 -3.39 -1.65
C GLU A 30 20.05 -3.21 -3.16
N ARG A 31 20.67 -4.09 -3.95
CA ARG A 31 20.51 -4.07 -5.40
C ARG A 31 19.15 -4.64 -5.76
N VAL A 32 18.24 -3.76 -6.14
CA VAL A 32 16.90 -4.14 -6.63
C VAL A 32 16.92 -4.07 -8.16
N PRO A 33 16.57 -5.16 -8.86
CA PRO A 33 16.46 -5.12 -10.31
C PRO A 33 15.29 -4.22 -10.71
N VAL A 34 15.56 -3.27 -11.59
CA VAL A 34 14.51 -2.44 -12.19
C VAL A 34 13.78 -3.28 -13.22
N LYS A 35 12.46 -3.42 -13.07
CA LYS A 35 11.64 -4.15 -14.04
C LYS A 35 11.49 -3.35 -15.32
N GLU A 36 11.73 -3.99 -16.45
CA GLU A 36 11.78 -3.30 -17.75
C GLU A 36 10.47 -2.55 -18.06
N HIS A 37 9.34 -3.17 -17.84
CA HIS A 37 8.04 -2.55 -18.12
C HIS A 37 7.76 -1.33 -17.23
N GLU A 38 8.18 -1.34 -15.96
CA GLU A 38 8.06 -0.17 -15.08
C GLU A 38 8.96 0.98 -15.55
N PHE A 39 10.18 0.65 -16.02
CA PHE A 39 11.08 1.64 -16.55
C PHE A 39 10.62 2.25 -17.88
N GLN A 40 9.96 1.46 -18.74
CA GLN A 40 9.36 1.98 -19.97
C GLN A 40 8.21 2.93 -19.66
N SER A 41 7.32 2.57 -18.73
CA SER A 41 6.23 3.45 -18.30
C SER A 41 6.75 4.76 -17.70
N LEU A 42 7.83 4.70 -16.90
CA LEU A 42 8.48 5.89 -16.37
C LEU A 42 9.03 6.78 -17.50
N ARG A 43 9.72 6.17 -18.45
CA ARG A 43 10.30 6.90 -19.59
C ARG A 43 9.23 7.59 -20.41
N HIS A 44 8.14 6.89 -20.71
CA HIS A 44 7.02 7.45 -21.45
C HIS A 44 6.38 8.63 -20.70
N LEU A 45 6.15 8.47 -19.40
CA LEU A 45 5.66 9.58 -18.56
C LEU A 45 6.59 10.80 -18.60
N VAL A 46 7.91 10.59 -18.48
CA VAL A 46 8.89 11.68 -18.51
C VAL A 46 8.92 12.38 -19.88
N ASP A 47 8.76 11.64 -20.98
CA ASP A 47 8.69 12.22 -22.31
C ASP A 47 7.41 13.08 -22.50
N ILE A 48 6.26 12.62 -21.96
CA ILE A 48 5.01 13.42 -21.93
C ILE A 48 5.21 14.70 -21.12
N LEU A 49 5.73 14.59 -19.89
CA LEU A 49 5.97 15.74 -19.02
C LEU A 49 6.90 16.77 -19.67
N TRP A 50 7.95 16.30 -20.34
CA TRP A 50 8.85 17.17 -21.11
C TRP A 50 8.12 17.93 -22.22
N GLN A 51 7.24 17.24 -22.96
CA GLN A 51 6.40 17.86 -24.00
C GLN A 51 5.40 18.87 -23.42
N GLN A 52 4.94 18.68 -22.17
CA GLN A 52 4.10 19.61 -21.43
C GLN A 52 4.87 20.78 -20.80
N GLY A 53 6.16 20.89 -21.08
CA GLY A 53 7.02 21.99 -20.60
C GLY A 53 7.45 21.87 -19.13
N VAL A 54 7.50 20.65 -18.59
CA VAL A 54 8.18 20.39 -17.32
C VAL A 54 9.67 20.40 -17.54
N THR A 55 10.39 21.20 -16.79
CA THR A 55 11.83 21.38 -16.91
C THR A 55 12.63 20.34 -16.15
N ILE A 56 13.92 20.16 -16.48
CA ILE A 56 14.81 19.22 -15.78
C ILE A 56 14.87 19.48 -14.26
N PRO A 57 14.99 20.73 -13.77
CA PRO A 57 14.94 21.01 -12.33
C PRO A 57 13.61 20.62 -11.66
N GLU A 58 12.47 20.75 -12.35
CA GLU A 58 11.16 20.34 -11.81
C GLU A 58 11.02 18.83 -11.70
N MET A 59 11.77 18.06 -12.51
CA MET A 59 11.85 16.58 -12.45
C MET A 59 12.86 16.08 -11.41
N ASP A 60 13.48 16.93 -10.64
CA ASP A 60 14.43 16.56 -9.59
C ASP A 60 13.72 16.28 -8.26
N GLY A 61 14.40 15.58 -7.35
CA GLY A 61 13.91 15.35 -5.98
C GLY A 61 12.94 14.16 -5.82
N PHE A 62 12.86 13.26 -6.79
CA PHE A 62 12.02 12.08 -6.71
C PHE A 62 12.75 10.88 -6.09
N PHE A 63 12.08 10.19 -5.17
CA PHE A 63 12.44 8.86 -4.73
C PHE A 63 11.77 7.84 -5.64
N TYR A 64 12.56 7.04 -6.35
CA TYR A 64 12.09 6.01 -7.29
C TYR A 64 11.99 4.66 -6.57
N SER A 65 10.84 3.98 -6.68
CA SER A 65 10.55 2.69 -5.99
C SER A 65 10.91 2.73 -4.50
N TYR A 66 10.46 3.75 -3.78
CA TYR A 66 10.68 3.84 -2.34
C TYR A 66 9.80 2.86 -1.58
N THR A 67 10.40 2.06 -0.70
CA THR A 67 9.67 1.05 0.08
C THR A 67 9.80 1.30 1.58
N ILE A 68 8.66 1.36 2.28
CA ILE A 68 8.62 1.30 3.74
C ILE A 68 8.90 -0.16 4.14
N ARG A 69 10.17 -0.47 4.49
CA ARG A 69 10.69 -1.84 4.59
C ARG A 69 9.88 -2.77 5.48
N GLN A 70 9.50 -2.32 6.68
CA GLN A 70 8.80 -3.16 7.67
C GLN A 70 7.37 -3.50 7.28
N ILE A 71 6.76 -2.67 6.42
CA ILE A 71 5.38 -2.82 5.95
C ILE A 71 5.35 -3.43 4.54
N GLY A 72 6.46 -3.33 3.78
CA GLY A 72 6.52 -3.74 2.39
C GLY A 72 5.69 -2.86 1.45
N LYS A 73 5.33 -1.63 1.88
CA LYS A 73 4.60 -0.68 1.02
C LYS A 73 5.59 0.06 0.13
N GLU A 74 5.42 -0.12 -1.17
CA GLU A 74 6.22 0.54 -2.22
C GLU A 74 5.43 1.70 -2.83
N PHE A 75 6.16 2.76 -3.20
CA PHE A 75 5.70 3.91 -3.98
C PHE A 75 6.61 4.04 -5.20
N ASP A 76 6.02 4.03 -6.40
CA ASP A 76 6.82 4.04 -7.63
C ASP A 76 7.60 5.34 -7.78
N LEU A 77 6.91 6.48 -7.69
CA LEU A 77 7.53 7.81 -7.66
C LEU A 77 6.98 8.61 -6.49
N LEU A 78 7.88 9.08 -5.62
CA LEU A 78 7.53 9.86 -4.44
C LEU A 78 8.39 11.11 -4.38
N LYS A 79 7.78 12.29 -4.28
CA LYS A 79 8.46 13.57 -4.03
C LYS A 79 7.88 14.23 -2.79
N VAL A 80 8.75 14.60 -1.85
CA VAL A 80 8.37 15.27 -0.61
C VAL A 80 8.94 16.67 -0.60
N CYS A 81 8.14 17.65 -0.22
CA CYS A 81 8.52 19.05 -0.20
C CYS A 81 8.65 19.58 1.23
N VAL A 82 9.49 20.60 1.42
CA VAL A 82 9.64 21.32 2.70
C VAL A 82 8.31 21.90 3.22
N ASN A 83 7.40 22.27 2.33
CA ASN A 83 6.11 22.87 2.66
C ASN A 83 5.04 21.85 3.07
N CYS A 84 5.43 20.67 3.51
CA CYS A 84 4.49 19.59 3.86
C CYS A 84 3.55 19.21 2.69
N LYS A 85 4.06 19.22 1.47
CA LYS A 85 3.40 18.67 0.28
C LYS A 85 4.05 17.34 -0.11
N VAL A 86 3.24 16.41 -0.56
CA VAL A 86 3.72 15.13 -1.09
C VAL A 86 3.09 14.89 -2.46
N LEU A 87 3.92 14.52 -3.44
CA LEU A 87 3.49 14.06 -4.75
C LEU A 87 3.87 12.58 -4.87
N ASN A 88 2.88 11.75 -5.16
CA ASN A 88 3.06 10.35 -5.49
C ASN A 88 2.48 10.07 -6.87
N ILE A 89 3.23 9.39 -7.72
CA ILE A 89 2.78 8.92 -9.02
C ILE A 89 3.03 7.42 -9.10
N GLU A 90 1.97 6.64 -9.24
CA GLU A 90 2.04 5.20 -9.49
C GLU A 90 2.06 4.94 -10.99
N LEU A 91 2.82 3.93 -11.40
CA LEU A 91 3.01 3.54 -12.80
C LEU A 91 2.33 2.21 -13.08
N LYS A 92 1.54 2.13 -14.14
CA LYS A 92 0.95 0.91 -14.65
C LYS A 92 1.28 0.78 -16.14
N SER A 93 1.95 -0.31 -16.51
CA SER A 93 2.26 -0.61 -17.91
C SER A 93 1.03 -1.07 -18.69
N LEU A 94 0.15 -1.84 -18.03
CA LEU A 94 -1.09 -2.38 -18.60
C LEU A 94 -2.31 -1.76 -17.93
N ALA A 95 -3.43 -1.77 -18.64
CA ALA A 95 -4.71 -1.37 -18.08
C ALA A 95 -5.11 -2.28 -16.91
N VAL A 96 -5.57 -1.65 -15.85
CA VAL A 96 -6.14 -2.30 -14.66
C VAL A 96 -7.50 -1.70 -14.37
N SER A 97 -8.34 -2.40 -13.61
CA SER A 97 -9.67 -1.85 -13.28
C SER A 97 -9.55 -0.59 -12.43
N GLU A 98 -10.50 0.32 -12.61
CA GLU A 98 -10.55 1.59 -11.88
C GLU A 98 -10.63 1.37 -10.36
N GLU A 99 -11.34 0.34 -9.89
CA GLU A 99 -11.42 0.00 -8.47
C GLU A 99 -10.05 -0.37 -7.88
N LYS A 100 -9.17 -1.01 -8.66
CA LYS A 100 -7.81 -1.31 -8.22
C LYS A 100 -6.95 -0.05 -8.13
N ILE A 101 -7.10 0.86 -9.08
CA ILE A 101 -6.41 2.16 -9.06
C ILE A 101 -6.87 2.96 -7.85
N GLU A 102 -8.19 3.08 -7.66
CA GLU A 102 -8.78 3.80 -6.53
C GLU A 102 -8.30 3.27 -5.20
N ARG A 103 -8.41 1.94 -4.98
CA ARG A 103 -7.93 1.28 -3.76
C ARG A 103 -6.44 1.52 -3.53
N GLN A 104 -5.61 1.52 -4.58
CA GLN A 104 -4.18 1.81 -4.45
C GLN A 104 -3.94 3.26 -4.02
N LEU A 105 -4.62 4.24 -4.64
CA LEU A 105 -4.47 5.64 -4.30
C LEU A 105 -5.02 5.96 -2.89
N GLN A 106 -6.13 5.34 -2.46
CA GLN A 106 -6.64 5.43 -1.09
C GLN A 106 -5.62 4.87 -0.08
N LYS A 107 -4.99 3.74 -0.41
CA LYS A 107 -3.91 3.16 0.39
C LYS A 107 -2.70 4.11 0.47
N ASN A 108 -2.32 4.74 -0.64
CA ASN A 108 -1.24 5.72 -0.66
C ASN A 108 -1.59 6.96 0.17
N ARG A 109 -2.83 7.44 0.09
CA ARG A 109 -3.34 8.54 0.94
C ARG A 109 -3.19 8.21 2.41
N TYR A 110 -3.56 7.01 2.83
CA TYR A 110 -3.41 6.58 4.22
C TYR A 110 -1.96 6.67 4.71
N TYR A 111 -1.02 6.10 3.94
CA TYR A 111 0.39 6.10 4.34
C TYR A 111 1.05 7.48 4.24
N LEU A 112 0.70 8.29 3.26
CA LEU A 112 1.32 9.60 3.02
C LEU A 112 0.63 10.74 3.77
N GLY A 113 -0.62 10.55 4.20
CA GLY A 113 -1.42 11.56 4.91
C GLY A 113 -0.84 12.00 6.24
N THR A 114 -0.02 11.15 6.87
CA THR A 114 0.70 11.51 8.09
C THR A 114 1.87 12.46 7.85
N LEU A 115 2.36 12.54 6.61
CA LEU A 115 3.51 13.38 6.24
C LEU A 115 3.11 14.81 5.89
N ALA A 116 1.94 14.97 5.29
CA ALA A 116 1.60 16.24 4.67
C ALA A 116 0.10 16.47 4.61
N PRO A 117 -0.38 17.70 4.90
CA PRO A 117 -1.76 18.08 4.72
C PRO A 117 -2.18 18.20 3.24
N GLN A 118 -1.21 18.36 2.33
CA GLN A 118 -1.45 18.45 0.90
C GLN A 118 -0.82 17.25 0.18
N LEU A 119 -1.68 16.38 -0.35
CA LEU A 119 -1.30 15.19 -1.10
C LEU A 119 -1.75 15.32 -2.54
N GLU A 120 -0.80 15.14 -3.45
CA GLU A 120 -1.01 15.04 -4.88
C GLU A 120 -0.76 13.57 -5.28
N LEU A 121 -1.83 12.83 -5.54
CA LEU A 121 -1.79 11.39 -5.78
C LEU A 121 -2.26 11.09 -7.19
N TYR A 122 -1.41 10.46 -7.99
CA TYR A 122 -1.70 10.13 -9.38
C TYR A 122 -1.38 8.67 -9.70
N THR A 123 -2.09 8.11 -10.68
CA THR A 123 -1.73 6.85 -11.34
C THR A 123 -1.69 7.09 -12.84
N TYR A 124 -0.54 6.82 -13.43
CA TYR A 124 -0.37 6.82 -14.89
C TYR A 124 -0.49 5.39 -15.44
N VAL A 125 -1.35 5.20 -16.44
CA VAL A 125 -1.55 3.93 -17.15
C VAL A 125 -1.02 4.08 -18.58
N GLU A 126 0.14 3.48 -18.85
CA GLU A 126 0.85 3.64 -20.13
C GLU A 126 0.04 3.14 -21.31
N GLU A 127 -0.54 1.93 -21.22
CA GLU A 127 -1.30 1.30 -22.31
C GLU A 127 -2.46 2.18 -22.82
N THR A 128 -3.13 2.89 -21.91
CA THR A 128 -4.26 3.77 -22.26
C THR A 128 -3.88 5.23 -22.42
N GLY A 129 -2.66 5.61 -22.00
CA GLY A 129 -2.22 6.99 -21.94
C GLY A 129 -2.99 7.85 -20.92
N LYS A 130 -3.73 7.23 -20.01
CA LYS A 130 -4.60 7.93 -19.06
C LYS A 130 -3.89 8.21 -17.74
N LEU A 131 -4.30 9.32 -17.14
CA LEU A 131 -3.86 9.73 -15.81
C LEU A 131 -5.07 9.82 -14.88
N TYR A 132 -4.96 9.27 -13.70
CA TYR A 132 -6.00 9.28 -12.67
C TYR A 132 -5.52 9.95 -11.40
N THR A 133 -6.44 10.53 -10.64
CA THR A 133 -6.22 11.13 -9.32
C THR A 133 -7.40 10.87 -8.40
N LEU A 134 -7.25 11.15 -7.10
CA LEU A 134 -8.37 11.14 -6.14
C LEU A 134 -8.83 12.57 -5.87
N LYS A 135 -10.10 12.86 -6.19
CA LYS A 135 -10.78 14.10 -5.78
C LYS A 135 -11.90 13.73 -4.81
N GLU A 136 -11.90 14.31 -3.62
CA GLU A 136 -12.91 14.04 -2.58
C GLU A 136 -13.15 12.54 -2.32
N GLU A 137 -12.05 11.75 -2.29
CA GLU A 137 -12.04 10.30 -2.09
C GLU A 137 -12.50 9.43 -3.27
N SER A 138 -12.95 10.03 -4.36
CA SER A 138 -13.36 9.32 -5.57
C SER A 138 -12.30 9.39 -6.66
N LEU A 139 -12.17 8.29 -7.43
CA LEU A 139 -11.27 8.24 -8.57
C LEU A 139 -11.78 9.13 -9.70
N CYS A 140 -10.91 9.95 -10.25
CA CYS A 140 -11.21 10.80 -11.41
C CYS A 140 -10.08 10.68 -12.43
N GLU A 141 -10.44 10.62 -13.71
CA GLU A 141 -9.49 10.85 -14.80
C GLU A 141 -9.08 12.34 -14.80
N THR A 142 -7.80 12.61 -15.00
CA THR A 142 -7.25 13.96 -14.96
C THR A 142 -6.28 14.20 -16.13
N SER A 143 -5.79 15.42 -16.28
CA SER A 143 -4.90 15.80 -17.38
C SER A 143 -3.44 15.90 -16.95
N PHE A 144 -2.52 15.71 -17.90
CA PHE A 144 -1.11 15.97 -17.67
C PHE A 144 -0.82 17.45 -17.37
N ALA A 145 -1.70 18.37 -17.79
CA ALA A 145 -1.60 19.77 -17.42
C ALA A 145 -1.78 19.99 -15.91
N GLU A 146 -2.76 19.31 -15.28
CA GLU A 146 -2.92 19.36 -13.81
C GLU A 146 -1.68 18.79 -13.10
N LEU A 147 -1.16 17.64 -13.54
CA LEU A 147 0.07 17.07 -12.99
C LEU A 147 1.27 18.03 -13.16
N THR A 148 1.38 18.69 -14.31
CA THR A 148 2.45 19.69 -14.57
C THR A 148 2.35 20.86 -13.61
N VAL A 149 1.16 21.37 -13.33
CA VAL A 149 0.93 22.45 -12.35
C VAL A 149 1.31 21.97 -10.96
N ALA A 150 0.90 20.76 -10.59
CA ALA A 150 1.30 20.15 -9.31
C ALA A 150 2.83 20.09 -9.21
N MET A 151 3.53 19.51 -10.21
CA MET A 151 5.00 19.39 -10.19
C MET A 151 5.72 20.72 -10.06
N LYS A 152 5.27 21.76 -10.75
CA LYS A 152 5.85 23.12 -10.68
C LYS A 152 5.68 23.79 -9.32
N SER A 153 4.69 23.39 -8.56
CA SER A 153 4.45 23.91 -7.20
C SER A 153 5.35 23.31 -6.12
N PHE A 154 6.14 22.27 -6.44
CA PHE A 154 6.99 21.56 -5.51
C PHE A 154 8.40 22.15 -5.46
N GLN A 155 8.79 22.60 -4.27
CA GLN A 155 10.18 22.93 -3.96
C GLN A 155 10.90 21.69 -3.46
N ILE A 156 12.19 21.56 -3.78
CA ILE A 156 12.98 20.37 -3.40
C ILE A 156 13.17 20.33 -1.89
N TYR A 157 13.02 19.15 -1.30
CA TYR A 157 13.37 18.88 0.08
C TYR A 157 14.85 18.48 0.17
N GLU A 158 15.69 19.36 0.71
CA GLU A 158 17.15 19.17 0.68
C GLU A 158 17.68 18.20 1.76
N ASP A 159 16.97 17.98 2.88
CA ASP A 159 17.51 17.26 4.06
C ASP A 159 16.71 16.01 4.51
N GLY A 160 15.80 15.50 3.70
CA GLY A 160 14.85 14.49 4.13
C GLY A 160 15.35 13.05 4.13
N ASN A 161 15.62 12.51 5.29
CA ASN A 161 15.65 11.07 5.47
C ASN A 161 14.21 10.53 5.52
N LEU A 162 13.66 10.06 4.38
CA LEU A 162 12.32 9.47 4.30
C LEU A 162 12.11 8.34 5.29
N ASP A 163 13.15 7.56 5.61
CA ASP A 163 13.06 6.47 6.58
C ASP A 163 12.75 6.97 8.01
N GLN A 164 13.06 8.23 8.31
CA GLN A 164 12.68 8.85 9.58
C GLN A 164 11.25 9.40 9.56
N LEU A 165 10.78 9.84 8.40
CA LEU A 165 9.44 10.37 8.22
C LEU A 165 8.40 9.25 8.11
N LEU A 166 8.69 8.23 7.30
CA LEU A 166 7.82 7.09 7.02
C LEU A 166 8.17 5.89 7.91
N GLN A 167 8.07 6.07 9.23
CA GLN A 167 8.32 4.97 10.16
C GLN A 167 7.12 4.04 10.22
N ALA A 168 7.37 2.73 10.07
CA ALA A 168 6.33 1.70 10.12
C ALA A 168 5.45 1.77 11.37
N LYS A 169 6.03 2.16 12.53
CA LYS A 169 5.29 2.29 13.79
C LYS A 169 4.11 3.29 13.72
N ASN A 170 4.16 4.26 12.81
CA ASN A 170 3.10 5.26 12.63
C ASN A 170 1.86 4.68 11.93
N TYR A 171 1.96 3.48 11.36
CA TYR A 171 0.92 2.83 10.56
C TYR A 171 0.45 1.49 11.14
N LEU A 172 1.04 1.07 12.26
CA LEU A 172 0.68 -0.19 12.90
C LEU A 172 -0.54 0.03 13.79
N ILE A 173 -1.71 -0.30 13.28
CA ILE A 173 -2.94 -0.39 14.10
C ILE A 173 -2.94 -1.74 14.82
N SER A 174 -3.13 -1.66 16.14
CA SER A 174 -3.39 -2.83 16.97
C SER A 174 -4.89 -2.89 17.27
N PRO A 175 -5.63 -3.93 16.84
CA PRO A 175 -7.05 -4.05 17.15
C PRO A 175 -7.35 -3.93 18.65
N LEU A 176 -6.44 -4.42 19.49
CA LEU A 176 -6.61 -4.42 20.93
C LEU A 176 -6.31 -3.09 21.61
N ASN A 177 -5.47 -2.25 21.01
CA ASN A 177 -5.10 -0.95 21.55
C ASN A 177 -5.87 0.21 20.90
N MET A 178 -6.39 -0.01 19.69
CA MET A 178 -7.10 0.96 18.86
C MET A 178 -8.32 0.28 18.22
N PRO A 179 -9.28 -0.21 19.05
CA PRO A 179 -10.40 -1.00 18.57
C PRO A 179 -11.36 -0.21 17.67
N GLU A 180 -11.56 1.08 17.96
CA GLU A 180 -12.43 1.95 17.16
C GLU A 180 -11.89 2.12 15.75
N GLU A 181 -10.61 2.47 15.61
CA GLU A 181 -9.95 2.61 14.32
C GLU A 181 -9.94 1.29 13.53
N PHE A 182 -9.80 0.17 14.23
CA PHE A 182 -9.87 -1.15 13.61
C PHE A 182 -11.29 -1.41 13.07
N LEU A 183 -12.34 -1.12 13.84
CA LEU A 183 -13.72 -1.33 13.43
C LEU A 183 -14.14 -0.41 12.28
N GLU A 184 -13.64 0.82 12.27
CA GLU A 184 -13.84 1.79 11.18
C GLU A 184 -13.01 1.50 9.92
N ASN A 185 -12.28 0.40 9.87
CA ASN A 185 -11.39 0.03 8.75
C ASN A 185 -10.28 1.05 8.46
N ARG A 186 -9.83 1.80 9.47
CA ARG A 186 -8.74 2.77 9.33
C ARG A 186 -7.37 2.10 9.30
N TYR A 187 -7.21 1.05 8.54
CA TYR A 187 -5.95 0.33 8.34
C TYR A 187 -5.90 -0.34 6.98
N PHE A 188 -4.71 -0.73 6.57
CA PHE A 188 -4.51 -1.56 5.40
C PHE A 188 -3.63 -2.76 5.76
N LEU A 189 -4.02 -3.92 5.28
CA LEU A 189 -3.18 -5.09 5.32
C LEU A 189 -2.00 -4.92 4.37
N THR A 190 -0.84 -5.47 4.74
CA THR A 190 0.29 -5.59 3.81
C THR A 190 -0.06 -6.53 2.67
N GLN A 191 0.65 -6.45 1.55
CA GLN A 191 0.43 -7.36 0.42
C GLN A 191 0.51 -8.83 0.84
N GLN A 192 1.46 -9.18 1.72
CA GLN A 192 1.60 -10.54 2.22
C GLN A 192 0.39 -10.95 3.08
N GLN A 193 -0.09 -10.08 3.95
CA GLN A 193 -1.29 -10.33 4.77
C GLN A 193 -2.55 -10.47 3.90
N GLU A 194 -2.70 -9.64 2.87
CA GLU A 194 -3.81 -9.75 1.91
C GLU A 194 -3.78 -11.09 1.16
N MET A 195 -2.59 -11.55 0.75
CA MET A 195 -2.43 -12.87 0.11
C MET A 195 -2.82 -14.01 1.06
N ILE A 196 -2.35 -13.98 2.31
CA ILE A 196 -2.68 -14.99 3.33
C ILE A 196 -4.20 -14.99 3.59
N LYS A 197 -4.80 -13.82 3.81
CA LYS A 197 -6.24 -13.65 3.99
C LYS A 197 -7.02 -14.27 2.84
N LYS A 198 -6.66 -13.89 1.61
CA LYS A 198 -7.31 -14.40 0.41
C LYS A 198 -7.21 -15.91 0.31
N THR A 199 -6.03 -16.49 0.54
CA THR A 199 -5.83 -17.95 0.50
C THR A 199 -6.75 -18.65 1.49
N ILE A 200 -6.80 -18.19 2.74
CA ILE A 200 -7.66 -18.78 3.78
C ILE A 200 -9.14 -18.65 3.41
N CYS A 201 -9.59 -17.46 2.99
CA CYS A 201 -10.99 -17.23 2.60
C CYS A 201 -11.39 -18.07 1.38
N ASP A 202 -10.51 -18.18 0.36
CA ASP A 202 -10.76 -18.98 -0.84
C ASP A 202 -10.85 -20.49 -0.50
N GLU A 203 -10.01 -20.98 0.41
CA GLU A 203 -10.04 -22.37 0.86
C GLU A 203 -11.30 -22.69 1.67
N ILE A 204 -11.70 -21.79 2.58
CA ILE A 204 -12.94 -21.92 3.36
C ILE A 204 -14.16 -21.94 2.41
N SER A 205 -14.20 -21.03 1.43
CA SER A 205 -15.32 -20.93 0.48
C SER A 205 -15.42 -22.15 -0.45
N ARG A 206 -14.30 -22.83 -0.74
CA ARG A 206 -14.27 -24.07 -1.55
C ARG A 206 -14.68 -25.30 -0.75
N ASN A 207 -14.72 -25.21 0.57
CA ASN A 207 -14.99 -26.36 1.42
C ASN A 207 -16.50 -26.68 1.47
N PRO A 208 -16.90 -27.96 1.33
CA PRO A 208 -18.29 -28.37 1.22
C PRO A 208 -19.10 -28.26 2.51
N LEU A 209 -18.58 -27.69 3.60
CA LEU A 209 -19.38 -27.41 4.79
C LEU A 209 -20.57 -26.45 4.52
N GLN A 210 -20.54 -25.69 3.43
CA GLN A 210 -21.67 -24.91 2.92
C GLN A 210 -22.58 -25.69 1.96
N ASN A 211 -22.20 -26.91 1.56
CA ASN A 211 -22.99 -27.74 0.66
C ASN A 211 -23.22 -29.13 1.26
N PRO A 212 -24.30 -29.32 2.07
CA PRO A 212 -24.56 -30.55 2.84
C PRO A 212 -24.65 -31.83 1.99
N GLN A 213 -24.80 -31.72 0.67
CA GLN A 213 -24.96 -32.86 -0.24
C GLN A 213 -23.64 -33.49 -0.71
N LYS A 214 -22.48 -32.91 -0.39
CA LYS A 214 -21.15 -33.41 -0.79
C LYS A 214 -20.16 -33.58 0.36
N ALA A 215 -20.59 -33.50 1.60
CA ALA A 215 -19.71 -33.44 2.75
C ALA A 215 -19.39 -34.86 3.27
N ASP A 216 -18.12 -35.21 3.23
CA ASP A 216 -17.48 -35.94 4.34
C ASP A 216 -17.49 -35.00 5.54
N ALA A 217 -18.54 -35.05 6.34
CA ALA A 217 -18.95 -34.04 7.33
C ALA A 217 -18.01 -33.86 8.52
N ASN A 218 -16.78 -34.41 8.49
CA ASN A 218 -15.89 -34.48 9.65
C ASN A 218 -14.44 -33.99 9.40
N ARG A 219 -14.16 -33.23 8.38
CA ARG A 219 -12.78 -32.68 8.21
C ARG A 219 -12.72 -31.24 8.72
N ALA A 220 -12.22 -31.07 9.95
CA ALA A 220 -11.74 -29.77 10.42
C ALA A 220 -10.49 -29.35 9.63
N GLN A 221 -10.45 -28.08 9.22
CA GLN A 221 -9.26 -27.49 8.60
C GLN A 221 -8.52 -26.66 9.64
N PHE A 222 -7.19 -26.73 9.60
CA PHE A 222 -6.31 -25.99 10.50
C PHE A 222 -5.33 -25.17 9.68
N TRP A 223 -5.20 -23.88 10.00
CA TRP A 223 -4.18 -23.00 9.44
C TRP A 223 -3.30 -22.47 10.56
N GLY A 224 -1.99 -22.50 10.36
CA GLY A 224 -1.01 -21.91 11.25
C GLY A 224 -0.47 -20.61 10.67
N ILE A 225 -0.69 -19.47 11.37
CA ILE A 225 -0.09 -18.19 11.01
C ILE A 225 1.11 -17.94 11.91
N THR A 226 2.32 -18.02 11.33
CA THR A 226 3.59 -17.81 12.03
C THR A 226 4.27 -16.52 11.56
N GLY A 227 5.14 -15.97 12.40
CA GLY A 227 5.92 -14.77 12.08
C GLY A 227 6.52 -14.15 13.34
N ILE A 228 7.53 -13.30 13.16
CA ILE A 228 8.18 -12.60 14.25
C ILE A 228 7.26 -11.59 14.95
N ALA A 229 7.63 -11.09 16.11
CA ALA A 229 6.86 -10.05 16.81
C ALA A 229 6.73 -8.79 15.94
N GLY A 230 5.57 -8.12 16.01
CA GLY A 230 5.32 -6.88 15.27
C GLY A 230 4.93 -7.05 13.78
N THR A 231 4.79 -8.28 13.27
CA THR A 231 4.39 -8.52 11.85
C THR A 231 2.87 -8.41 11.60
N GLY A 232 2.09 -8.00 12.59
CA GLY A 232 0.64 -7.79 12.46
C GLY A 232 -0.20 -9.06 12.41
N LYS A 233 0.29 -10.18 12.99
CA LYS A 233 -0.50 -11.44 13.08
C LYS A 233 -1.86 -11.23 13.75
N THR A 234 -1.89 -10.50 14.86
CA THR A 234 -3.13 -10.19 15.57
C THR A 234 -4.08 -9.39 14.68
N LEU A 235 -3.59 -8.37 14.00
CA LEU A 235 -4.40 -7.60 13.03
C LEU A 235 -5.01 -8.51 11.96
N LEU A 236 -4.20 -9.40 11.37
CA LEU A 236 -4.67 -10.33 10.34
C LEU A 236 -5.74 -11.30 10.87
N ILE A 237 -5.56 -11.84 12.09
CA ILE A 237 -6.54 -12.76 12.69
C ILE A 237 -7.87 -12.06 12.96
N TYR A 238 -7.84 -10.85 13.53
CA TYR A 238 -9.07 -10.08 13.79
C TYR A 238 -9.75 -9.61 12.50
N ASP A 239 -8.96 -9.27 11.47
CA ASP A 239 -9.48 -8.91 10.15
C ASP A 239 -10.13 -10.12 9.44
N LEU A 240 -9.53 -11.31 9.55
CA LEU A 240 -10.14 -12.57 9.10
C LEU A 240 -11.44 -12.86 9.86
N ALA A 241 -11.45 -12.71 11.17
CA ALA A 241 -12.66 -12.93 11.99
C ALA A 241 -13.79 -11.99 11.55
N LYS A 242 -13.50 -10.71 11.30
CA LYS A 242 -14.48 -9.74 10.82
C LYS A 242 -15.04 -10.09 9.42
N GLU A 243 -14.20 -10.61 8.53
CA GLU A 243 -14.64 -11.09 7.21
C GLU A 243 -15.53 -12.32 7.33
N MET A 244 -15.12 -13.31 8.12
CA MET A 244 -15.87 -14.55 8.30
C MET A 244 -17.20 -14.34 9.05
N ALA A 245 -17.26 -13.36 9.93
CA ALA A 245 -18.46 -12.98 10.67
C ALA A 245 -19.60 -12.44 9.77
N GLN A 246 -19.30 -12.07 8.53
CA GLN A 246 -20.32 -11.67 7.56
C GLN A 246 -21.17 -12.86 7.09
N THR A 247 -20.63 -14.08 7.15
CA THR A 247 -21.29 -15.29 6.65
C THR A 247 -21.61 -16.32 7.73
N GLY A 248 -21.10 -16.15 8.96
CA GLY A 248 -21.28 -17.10 10.05
C GLY A 248 -20.86 -16.56 11.40
N ARG A 249 -21.03 -17.37 12.45
CA ARG A 249 -20.52 -17.04 13.79
C ARG A 249 -19.05 -17.44 13.89
N VAL A 250 -18.25 -16.56 14.52
CA VAL A 250 -16.83 -16.75 14.76
C VAL A 250 -16.55 -16.72 16.26
N CYS A 251 -15.70 -17.61 16.73
CA CYS A 251 -15.20 -17.57 18.10
C CYS A 251 -13.69 -17.36 18.09
N LEU A 252 -13.23 -16.29 18.71
CA LEU A 252 -11.81 -15.99 18.95
C LEU A 252 -11.45 -16.45 20.37
N ILE A 253 -10.59 -17.44 20.46
CA ILE A 253 -10.11 -17.96 21.76
C ILE A 253 -8.75 -17.36 22.05
N HIS A 254 -8.66 -16.53 23.08
CA HIS A 254 -7.41 -15.94 23.54
C HIS A 254 -6.74 -16.81 24.63
N CYS A 255 -5.46 -17.17 24.41
CA CYS A 255 -4.73 -18.02 25.36
C CYS A 255 -4.12 -17.25 26.55
N GLY A 256 -4.72 -16.13 26.95
CA GLY A 256 -4.30 -15.30 28.07
C GLY A 256 -5.46 -14.51 28.66
N MET A 257 -5.17 -13.60 29.57
CA MET A 257 -6.19 -12.72 30.15
C MET A 257 -6.70 -11.74 29.08
N LEU A 258 -8.01 -11.56 29.05
CA LEU A 258 -8.65 -10.56 28.18
C LEU A 258 -8.33 -9.15 28.68
N SER A 259 -7.81 -8.31 27.78
CA SER A 259 -7.64 -6.86 28.02
C SER A 259 -8.95 -6.12 27.78
N GLU A 260 -8.99 -4.84 28.14
CA GLU A 260 -10.16 -3.98 27.85
C GLU A 260 -10.44 -3.90 26.34
N GLY A 261 -9.40 -3.91 25.49
CA GLY A 261 -9.56 -3.96 24.03
C GLY A 261 -10.26 -5.23 23.54
N HIS A 262 -10.01 -6.39 24.14
CA HIS A 262 -10.74 -7.62 23.82
C HIS A 262 -12.22 -7.49 24.16
N LYS A 263 -12.56 -7.00 25.37
CA LYS A 263 -13.93 -6.81 25.82
C LYS A 263 -14.69 -5.81 24.96
N LEU A 264 -14.01 -4.74 24.55
CA LEU A 264 -14.61 -3.73 23.68
C LEU A 264 -14.90 -4.31 22.29
N LEU A 265 -13.95 -5.01 21.69
CA LEU A 265 -14.17 -5.69 20.41
C LEU A 265 -15.26 -6.75 20.47
N ASP A 266 -15.31 -7.55 21.55
CA ASP A 266 -16.37 -8.53 21.79
C ASP A 266 -17.76 -7.89 21.82
N SER A 267 -17.87 -6.72 22.46
CA SER A 267 -19.13 -5.99 22.54
C SER A 267 -19.57 -5.31 21.24
N MET A 268 -18.63 -4.99 20.34
CA MET A 268 -18.87 -4.20 19.13
C MET A 268 -18.89 -5.04 17.86
N MET A 269 -18.21 -6.19 17.82
CA MET A 269 -18.16 -7.05 16.63
C MET A 269 -19.40 -7.97 16.60
N GLN A 270 -20.21 -7.80 15.56
CA GLN A 270 -21.36 -8.69 15.35
C GLN A 270 -20.89 -10.09 14.92
N ASN A 271 -21.55 -11.12 15.45
CA ASN A 271 -21.27 -12.54 15.15
C ASN A 271 -19.85 -13.01 15.53
N VAL A 272 -19.12 -12.28 16.39
CA VAL A 272 -17.80 -12.67 16.90
C VAL A 272 -17.87 -12.74 18.41
N ASP A 273 -17.55 -13.89 18.97
CA ASP A 273 -17.40 -14.09 20.41
C ASP A 273 -15.90 -14.14 20.74
N ILE A 274 -15.43 -13.34 21.70
CA ILE A 274 -14.02 -13.32 22.14
C ILE A 274 -13.96 -13.84 23.57
N ILE A 275 -13.40 -15.03 23.73
CA ILE A 275 -13.32 -15.73 25.01
C ILE A 275 -11.87 -16.01 25.43
N SER A 276 -11.65 -16.17 26.73
CA SER A 276 -10.40 -16.68 27.27
C SER A 276 -10.39 -18.21 27.33
N VAL A 277 -9.24 -18.84 27.23
CA VAL A 277 -9.08 -20.29 27.51
C VAL A 277 -9.50 -20.63 28.94
N SER A 278 -9.50 -19.65 29.85
CA SER A 278 -9.88 -19.83 31.25
C SER A 278 -11.39 -19.68 31.51
N ASP A 279 -12.16 -19.25 30.55
CA ASP A 279 -13.62 -19.15 30.60
C ASP A 279 -14.26 -20.44 30.09
#